data_7393f2d83824b874e76ec600a1ae505b
#
_entry.id   7393f2d83824b874e76ec600a1ae505b
#
_cell.length_a   1.000
_cell.length_b   1.000
_cell.length_c   1.000
_cell.angle_alpha   90.00
_cell.angle_beta   90.00
_cell.angle_gamma   90.00
#
_symmetry.space_group_name_H-M   'P 1'
#
loop_
_entity.id
_entity.type
_entity.pdbx_description
1 polymer ?
#
loop_
_entity_poly.entity_id
_entity_poly.type
_entity_poly.pdbx_seq_one_letter_code
_entity_poly.pdbx_strand_id
1 'polypeptide(L)'
;EGFALVDSNTIVFGANLQTGDSVFIIQIGSAVTIPTPGDGTVAAAKIASGAVETAKIADDAVTAAKIGSLTGNINFADNAKAALGAGDDLQLFHDGTYSRINSENHGLIIRTDVFHINNGANNESLFRATTNNAIELYYDNVKRLETTSTGATVTGSVVADNTPGRNLVINGAMQVAQRGTSSTSTGYQTVDRFELIASGTDETPTQAQVDVASGTTPYTLGFRKALKLTNXXXXLAKSGWNYTSTSSDITLSFWIKSSVAQSFKFSFITWDGSAKMYPMDTGSLSADTWTKITKTIPGASGLSIDNDNAAGAQINFFQYLGTDYTNNSVTENAWTSYGNPQTKVQTTTWYTTNDATFELTGVQLEVGSVATNFEHRSYTQELALCQRYCEVLLEGEGDGAYMVNSVGYYTNQLYAIARFAVEKRASPTLVQTTGTNYYINYRDNTGINFDSFNGLSWPNKRATGLYATSTVTSGHAGLLGSSNSGAKVYVTAEI
;
A
#
# COMPACT_ATOMS: atom_id res chain seq x y z
N GLU A 1 38.99 -81.42 72.29
CA GLU A 1 37.69 -81.92 72.57
C GLU A 1 36.73 -81.22 71.61
N GLY A 2 35.91 -81.94 70.97
CA GLY A 2 35.08 -81.38 69.94
C GLY A 2 33.96 -82.35 69.56
N PHE A 3 33.32 -82.06 68.47
CA PHE A 3 32.27 -82.95 67.98
C PHE A 3 32.48 -83.11 66.47
N ALA A 4 31.94 -84.17 65.93
CA ALA A 4 31.85 -84.38 64.52
C ALA A 4 30.41 -84.57 64.06
N LEU A 5 30.10 -83.96 62.96
CA LEU A 5 28.81 -84.18 62.33
C LEU A 5 28.97 -85.36 61.34
N VAL A 6 28.38 -86.49 61.68
CA VAL A 6 28.52 -87.70 60.89
C VAL A 6 27.62 -87.72 59.67
N ASP A 7 26.43 -87.20 59.87
CA ASP A 7 25.43 -87.06 58.79
C ASP A 7 24.48 -85.94 59.14
N SER A 8 23.39 -85.70 58.38
CA SER A 8 22.44 -84.59 58.60
C SER A 8 21.71 -84.68 59.97
N ASN A 9 21.76 -85.81 60.68
CA ASN A 9 20.93 -86.02 61.86
C ASN A 9 21.77 -86.47 63.07
N THR A 10 23.09 -86.73 62.91
CA THR A 10 23.93 -87.38 63.93
C THR A 10 25.17 -86.55 64.24
N ILE A 11 25.28 -86.20 65.55
CA ILE A 11 26.42 -85.50 66.09
C ILE A 11 27.13 -86.50 67.06
N VAL A 12 28.44 -86.67 66.84
CA VAL A 12 29.19 -87.52 67.77
C VAL A 12 30.22 -86.66 68.57
N PHE A 13 30.14 -86.74 69.87
CA PHE A 13 31.09 -86.06 70.72
C PHE A 13 32.40 -86.83 70.88
N GLY A 14 33.48 -86.09 70.92
CA GLY A 14 34.85 -86.69 70.98
C GLY A 14 35.18 -87.37 72.26
N ALA A 15 34.29 -87.26 73.27
CA ALA A 15 34.46 -87.94 74.54
C ALA A 15 33.05 -88.28 75.14
N ASN A 16 33.02 -89.29 75.99
CA ASN A 16 31.75 -89.66 76.66
C ASN A 16 31.24 -88.51 77.55
N LEU A 17 29.96 -88.19 77.47
CA LEU A 17 29.31 -87.19 78.33
C LEU A 17 29.24 -87.78 79.78
N GLN A 18 29.43 -86.93 80.77
CA GLN A 18 29.41 -87.34 82.18
C GLN A 18 28.04 -86.86 82.79
N THR A 19 27.70 -87.46 83.90
CA THR A 19 26.48 -87.08 84.65
C THR A 19 26.60 -85.64 85.13
N GLY A 20 25.71 -84.74 84.64
CA GLY A 20 25.73 -83.34 84.89
C GLY A 20 26.11 -82.49 83.75
N ASP A 21 26.58 -83.01 82.67
CA ASP A 21 26.90 -82.21 81.45
C ASP A 21 25.62 -81.72 80.83
N SER A 22 25.73 -80.50 80.32
CA SER A 22 24.63 -79.89 79.59
C SER A 22 25.07 -79.64 78.14
N VAL A 23 24.31 -80.09 77.22
CA VAL A 23 24.56 -79.89 75.80
C VAL A 23 23.49 -79.04 75.17
N PHE A 24 23.93 -78.00 74.42
CA PHE A 24 23.06 -77.20 73.61
C PHE A 24 23.41 -77.37 72.17
N ILE A 25 22.45 -77.67 71.37
CA ILE A 25 22.62 -77.77 69.93
C ILE A 25 21.76 -76.65 69.33
N ILE A 26 22.46 -75.69 68.66
CA ILE A 26 21.81 -74.62 67.96
C ILE A 26 21.99 -74.90 66.49
N GLN A 27 20.95 -75.28 65.80
CA GLN A 27 21.05 -75.48 64.34
C GLN A 27 20.84 -74.15 63.70
N ILE A 28 21.88 -73.59 63.08
CA ILE A 28 21.78 -72.43 62.25
C ILE A 28 21.53 -72.93 60.85
N GLY A 29 20.29 -72.87 60.44
CA GLY A 29 19.93 -73.28 59.10
C GLY A 29 20.53 -72.41 58.01
N SER A 30 20.51 -72.88 56.79
CA SER A 30 20.86 -72.07 55.61
C SER A 30 19.98 -70.83 55.60
N ALA A 31 20.49 -69.69 55.09
CA ALA A 31 19.72 -68.47 54.93
C ALA A 31 18.45 -68.85 54.18
N VAL A 32 17.32 -68.60 54.80
CA VAL A 32 15.99 -68.88 54.19
C VAL A 32 15.84 -67.91 53.01
N THR A 33 15.68 -68.40 51.78
CA THR A 33 15.31 -67.58 50.66
C THR A 33 13.92 -67.00 50.98
N ILE A 34 13.84 -65.68 51.04
CA ILE A 34 12.53 -65.05 51.27
C ILE A 34 11.67 -65.37 50.04
N PRO A 35 10.64 -66.09 50.19
CA PRO A 35 9.80 -66.43 49.02
C PRO A 35 9.18 -65.17 48.39
N THR A 36 9.05 -65.21 47.08
CA THR A 36 8.36 -64.13 46.37
C THR A 36 6.95 -63.91 47.03
N PRO A 37 6.69 -62.66 47.44
CA PRO A 37 5.36 -62.40 48.02
C PRO A 37 4.23 -62.79 47.03
N GLY A 38 3.21 -63.41 47.52
CA GLY A 38 2.06 -63.78 46.72
C GLY A 38 1.37 -62.50 46.13
N ASP A 39 0.65 -62.71 45.04
CA ASP A 39 -0.06 -61.60 44.39
C ASP A 39 -0.96 -60.88 45.36
N GLY A 40 -0.87 -59.52 45.37
CA GLY A 40 -1.69 -58.69 46.24
C GLY A 40 -1.32 -58.62 47.69
N THR A 41 -0.24 -59.37 48.09
CA THR A 41 0.12 -59.41 49.53
C THR A 41 1.02 -58.26 49.94
N VAL A 42 1.61 -57.49 49.00
CA VAL A 42 2.42 -56.29 49.35
C VAL A 42 1.51 -55.09 49.25
N ALA A 43 0.98 -54.69 50.42
CA ALA A 43 0.14 -53.50 50.52
C ALA A 43 1.01 -52.23 50.38
N ALA A 44 0.43 -51.11 49.93
CA ALA A 44 1.12 -49.83 49.71
C ALA A 44 1.97 -49.42 50.92
N ALA A 45 1.46 -49.65 52.15
CA ALA A 45 2.17 -49.31 53.38
C ALA A 45 3.44 -50.11 53.63
N LYS A 46 3.64 -51.16 52.81
CA LYS A 46 4.85 -52.00 52.90
C LYS A 46 5.96 -51.60 51.93
N ILE A 47 5.66 -50.58 51.06
CA ILE A 47 6.62 -50.06 50.09
C ILE A 47 7.05 -48.69 50.61
N ALA A 48 8.28 -48.56 51.04
CA ALA A 48 8.82 -47.30 51.53
C ALA A 48 8.80 -46.24 50.40
N SER A 49 8.67 -44.96 50.77
CA SER A 49 8.74 -43.90 49.77
C SER A 49 10.06 -43.96 49.00
N GLY A 50 9.98 -43.92 47.67
CA GLY A 50 11.16 -44.01 46.79
C GLY A 50 11.72 -45.41 46.60
N ALA A 51 11.10 -46.45 47.20
CA ALA A 51 11.60 -47.84 47.04
C ALA A 51 11.41 -48.40 45.65
N VAL A 52 10.46 -47.85 44.87
CA VAL A 52 10.26 -48.25 43.46
C VAL A 52 10.97 -47.24 42.57
N GLU A 53 12.17 -47.50 42.22
CA GLU A 53 13.01 -46.69 41.33
C GLU A 53 12.79 -47.10 39.85
N THR A 54 13.24 -46.26 38.93
CA THR A 54 13.10 -46.55 37.47
C THR A 54 13.57 -47.96 37.09
N ALA A 55 14.71 -48.37 37.65
CA ALA A 55 15.30 -49.70 37.35
C ALA A 55 14.46 -50.87 37.89
N LYS A 56 13.44 -50.58 38.70
CA LYS A 56 12.55 -51.61 39.29
C LYS A 56 11.26 -51.76 38.47
N ILE A 57 11.05 -50.89 37.50
CA ILE A 57 9.90 -50.97 36.61
C ILE A 57 10.41 -51.33 35.23
N ALA A 58 10.12 -52.55 34.80
CA ALA A 58 10.57 -52.99 33.44
C ALA A 58 9.92 -52.12 32.36
N ASP A 59 10.59 -51.99 31.23
CA ASP A 59 10.05 -51.28 30.10
C ASP A 59 8.68 -51.87 29.73
N ASP A 60 7.74 -51.00 29.42
CA ASP A 60 6.34 -51.34 29.08
C ASP A 60 5.53 -51.97 30.24
N ALA A 61 6.09 -52.02 31.45
CA ALA A 61 5.37 -52.60 32.59
C ALA A 61 4.18 -51.74 33.02
N VAL A 62 4.21 -50.42 32.77
CA VAL A 62 3.08 -49.51 33.07
C VAL A 62 2.27 -49.29 31.80
N THR A 63 1.28 -50.15 31.60
CA THR A 63 0.40 -50.10 30.43
C THR A 63 -0.77 -49.11 30.68
N ALA A 64 -1.50 -48.75 29.64
CA ALA A 64 -2.67 -47.89 29.75
C ALA A 64 -3.68 -48.42 30.78
N ALA A 65 -3.84 -49.75 30.82
CA ALA A 65 -4.77 -50.38 31.78
C ALA A 65 -4.34 -50.17 33.26
N LYS A 66 -3.07 -49.81 33.50
CA LYS A 66 -2.54 -49.58 34.82
C LYS A 66 -2.52 -48.12 35.22
N ILE A 67 -2.76 -47.22 34.22
CA ILE A 67 -2.91 -45.81 34.47
C ILE A 67 -4.40 -45.50 34.50
N GLY A 68 -5.04 -45.61 35.64
CA GLY A 68 -6.46 -45.29 35.77
C GLY A 68 -6.72 -43.79 35.60
N SER A 69 -7.87 -43.32 35.99
CA SER A 69 -8.17 -41.89 36.01
C SER A 69 -7.20 -41.17 36.92
N LEU A 70 -6.45 -40.22 36.32
CA LEU A 70 -5.55 -39.37 37.08
C LEU A 70 -6.36 -38.21 37.66
N THR A 71 -6.40 -38.11 38.95
CA THR A 71 -7.11 -37.00 39.64
C THR A 71 -6.20 -35.83 39.95
N GLY A 72 -4.91 -35.97 39.67
CA GLY A 72 -3.93 -34.90 39.83
C GLY A 72 -3.17 -34.64 38.53
N ASN A 73 -2.27 -33.67 38.51
CA ASN A 73 -1.50 -33.30 37.32
C ASN A 73 -0.34 -34.29 37.07
N ILE A 74 -0.03 -34.50 35.82
CA ILE A 74 1.27 -35.03 35.41
C ILE A 74 2.14 -33.82 35.06
N ASN A 75 3.16 -33.57 35.87
CA ASN A 75 4.05 -32.41 35.69
C ASN A 75 5.25 -32.82 34.86
N PHE A 76 5.39 -32.14 33.71
CA PHE A 76 6.56 -32.29 32.85
C PHE A 76 7.47 -31.07 33.08
N ALA A 77 8.75 -31.30 33.26
CA ALA A 77 9.73 -30.19 33.32
C ALA A 77 9.88 -29.53 31.96
N ASP A 78 10.44 -28.32 31.93
CA ASP A 78 10.74 -27.64 30.67
C ASP A 78 11.52 -28.56 29.73
N ASN A 79 11.14 -28.58 28.47
CA ASN A 79 11.69 -29.42 27.42
C ASN A 79 11.36 -30.92 27.53
N ALA A 80 10.70 -31.37 28.63
CA ALA A 80 10.16 -32.73 28.67
C ALA A 80 8.86 -32.79 27.88
N LYS A 81 8.68 -33.81 27.09
CA LYS A 81 7.61 -33.90 26.08
C LYS A 81 6.61 -35.00 26.41
N ALA A 82 5.34 -34.71 26.24
CA ALA A 82 4.34 -35.75 26.06
C ALA A 82 4.32 -36.02 24.55
N ALA A 83 4.89 -37.17 24.16
CA ALA A 83 5.08 -37.52 22.74
C ALA A 83 4.12 -38.65 22.37
N LEU A 84 3.55 -38.55 21.19
CA LEU A 84 2.60 -39.52 20.65
C LEU A 84 3.05 -39.94 19.24
N GLY A 85 2.87 -41.22 18.93
CA GLY A 85 3.35 -41.81 17.68
C GLY A 85 4.70 -42.45 17.84
N ALA A 86 5.01 -43.47 17.00
CA ALA A 86 6.26 -44.25 17.11
C ALA A 86 7.51 -43.41 16.82
N GLY A 87 7.37 -42.30 16.11
CA GLY A 87 8.46 -41.37 15.81
C GLY A 87 8.33 -40.03 16.54
N ASP A 88 7.62 -40.01 17.67
CA ASP A 88 7.34 -38.76 18.41
C ASP A 88 6.64 -37.73 17.50
N ASP A 89 5.71 -38.20 16.68
CA ASP A 89 5.08 -37.42 15.60
C ASP A 89 4.30 -36.22 16.10
N LEU A 90 3.68 -36.31 17.29
CA LEU A 90 3.00 -35.17 17.93
C LEU A 90 3.58 -34.97 19.32
N GLN A 91 4.03 -33.79 19.62
CA GLN A 91 4.66 -33.47 20.88
C GLN A 91 3.98 -32.28 21.55
N LEU A 92 3.72 -32.39 22.86
CA LEU A 92 3.19 -31.30 23.69
C LEU A 92 4.23 -31.02 24.77
N PHE A 93 4.73 -29.79 24.86
CA PHE A 93 5.77 -29.43 25.83
C PHE A 93 5.87 -27.94 26.03
N HIS A 94 6.57 -27.51 27.08
CA HIS A 94 6.95 -26.12 27.33
C HIS A 94 8.47 -26.03 27.17
N ASP A 95 8.96 -25.08 26.34
CA ASP A 95 10.39 -24.98 26.04
C ASP A 95 11.15 -24.00 26.95
N GLY A 96 10.51 -23.56 28.03
CA GLY A 96 11.07 -22.55 28.93
C GLY A 96 10.58 -21.14 28.58
N THR A 97 9.97 -20.97 27.41
CA THR A 97 9.44 -19.69 26.94
C THR A 97 8.01 -19.83 26.41
N TYR A 98 7.77 -20.86 25.60
CA TYR A 98 6.49 -21.08 24.93
C TYR A 98 5.96 -22.48 25.17
N SER A 99 4.64 -22.60 25.28
CA SER A 99 3.95 -23.88 25.23
C SER A 99 3.73 -24.25 23.75
N ARG A 100 4.08 -25.46 23.38
CA ARG A 100 4.10 -25.89 21.99
C ARG A 100 3.26 -27.13 21.74
N ILE A 101 2.56 -27.13 20.62
CA ILE A 101 1.95 -28.32 20.00
C ILE A 101 2.74 -28.50 18.70
N ASN A 102 3.61 -29.49 18.65
CA ASN A 102 4.53 -29.69 17.52
C ASN A 102 4.20 -31.01 16.82
N SER A 103 3.87 -30.92 15.54
CA SER A 103 3.63 -32.09 14.68
C SER A 103 4.82 -32.22 13.73
N GLU A 104 5.68 -33.22 13.95
CA GLU A 104 6.88 -33.44 13.14
C GLU A 104 6.50 -34.15 11.85
N ASN A 105 6.87 -33.54 10.72
CA ASN A 105 6.75 -34.11 9.37
C ASN A 105 5.33 -34.48 8.92
N HIS A 106 4.29 -34.11 9.68
CA HIS A 106 2.89 -34.44 9.37
C HIS A 106 1.99 -33.26 9.66
N GLY A 107 0.76 -33.27 9.13
CA GLY A 107 -0.21 -32.24 9.38
C GLY A 107 -0.91 -32.44 10.73
N LEU A 108 -1.30 -31.34 11.38
CA LEU A 108 -2.12 -31.37 12.58
C LEU A 108 -3.57 -31.09 12.19
N ILE A 109 -4.46 -32.05 12.45
CA ILE A 109 -5.91 -31.90 12.17
C ILE A 109 -6.61 -31.73 13.52
N ILE A 110 -7.28 -30.57 13.68
CA ILE A 110 -8.11 -30.30 14.86
C ILE A 110 -9.57 -30.42 14.42
N ARG A 111 -10.30 -31.36 14.97
CA ARG A 111 -11.71 -31.60 14.65
C ARG A 111 -12.57 -31.14 15.82
N THR A 112 -13.33 -30.08 15.58
CA THR A 112 -14.21 -29.50 16.60
C THR A 112 -15.33 -28.72 15.91
N ASP A 113 -16.46 -28.56 16.55
CA ASP A 113 -17.55 -27.73 16.05
C ASP A 113 -17.28 -26.24 16.27
N VAL A 114 -16.45 -25.90 17.27
CA VAL A 114 -16.09 -24.52 17.59
C VAL A 114 -14.60 -24.47 17.95
N PHE A 115 -13.86 -23.60 17.29
CA PHE A 115 -12.45 -23.35 17.55
C PHE A 115 -12.24 -21.87 17.85
N HIS A 116 -11.81 -21.57 19.07
CA HIS A 116 -11.54 -20.20 19.52
C HIS A 116 -10.10 -20.04 19.94
N ILE A 117 -9.53 -18.86 19.61
CA ILE A 117 -8.25 -18.39 20.18
C ILE A 117 -8.56 -17.06 20.87
N ASN A 118 -8.32 -17.01 22.17
CA ASN A 118 -8.53 -15.82 22.98
C ASN A 118 -7.19 -15.36 23.58
N ASN A 119 -7.17 -14.16 24.16
CA ASN A 119 -6.01 -13.69 24.90
C ASN A 119 -5.85 -14.49 26.18
N GLY A 120 -4.71 -14.32 26.88
CA GLY A 120 -4.41 -15.08 28.12
C GLY A 120 -5.39 -14.85 29.25
N ALA A 121 -6.08 -13.72 29.27
CA ALA A 121 -7.12 -13.43 30.28
C ALA A 121 -8.50 -13.99 29.92
N ASN A 122 -8.64 -14.55 28.71
CA ASN A 122 -9.88 -15.12 28.18
C ASN A 122 -11.03 -14.10 28.13
N ASN A 123 -10.70 -12.83 27.89
CA ASN A 123 -11.71 -11.77 27.82
C ASN A 123 -11.66 -11.03 26.47
N GLU A 124 -10.84 -11.48 25.51
CA GLU A 124 -10.72 -10.88 24.19
C GLU A 124 -10.54 -11.98 23.15
N SER A 125 -11.38 -11.96 22.12
CA SER A 125 -11.30 -12.90 21.01
C SER A 125 -10.25 -12.43 20.00
N LEU A 126 -9.47 -13.36 19.47
CA LEU A 126 -8.52 -13.14 18.37
C LEU A 126 -8.98 -13.83 17.10
N PHE A 127 -9.47 -15.08 17.24
CA PHE A 127 -9.93 -15.91 16.12
C PHE A 127 -11.11 -16.75 16.60
N ARG A 128 -12.10 -16.91 15.72
CA ARG A 128 -13.24 -17.80 16.00
C ARG A 128 -13.66 -18.50 14.72
N ALA A 129 -13.84 -19.81 14.79
CA ALA A 129 -14.41 -20.61 13.70
C ALA A 129 -15.51 -21.47 14.27
N THR A 130 -16.68 -21.47 13.65
CA THR A 130 -17.85 -22.21 14.10
C THR A 130 -18.46 -22.96 12.92
N THR A 131 -18.79 -24.24 13.11
CA THR A 131 -19.41 -25.07 12.08
C THR A 131 -20.67 -24.39 11.56
N ASN A 132 -20.79 -24.32 10.22
CA ASN A 132 -21.93 -23.72 9.50
C ASN A 132 -22.11 -22.23 9.78
N ASN A 133 -21.03 -21.53 10.19
CA ASN A 133 -21.02 -20.10 10.44
C ASN A 133 -19.73 -19.50 9.93
N ALA A 134 -19.47 -18.25 10.24
CA ALA A 134 -18.30 -17.51 9.76
C ALA A 134 -16.99 -17.98 10.41
N ILE A 135 -15.90 -17.79 9.71
CA ILE A 135 -14.57 -17.66 10.31
C ILE A 135 -14.37 -16.17 10.56
N GLU A 136 -13.99 -15.82 11.77
CA GLU A 136 -13.89 -14.42 12.21
C GLU A 136 -12.52 -14.11 12.77
N LEU A 137 -11.97 -12.94 12.39
CA LEU A 137 -10.73 -12.40 12.93
C LEU A 137 -11.02 -11.08 13.63
N TYR A 138 -10.39 -10.87 14.78
CA TYR A 138 -10.65 -9.73 15.64
C TYR A 138 -9.39 -8.91 15.89
N TYR A 139 -9.56 -7.61 16.11
CA TYR A 139 -8.57 -6.70 16.63
C TYR A 139 -9.22 -5.86 17.75
N ASP A 140 -8.68 -5.97 18.95
CA ASP A 140 -9.20 -5.26 20.14
C ASP A 140 -10.70 -5.51 20.32
N ASN A 141 -11.10 -6.80 20.29
CA ASN A 141 -12.49 -7.29 20.38
C ASN A 141 -13.42 -6.76 19.28
N VAL A 142 -12.91 -6.06 18.28
CA VAL A 142 -13.71 -5.61 17.13
C VAL A 142 -13.48 -6.57 15.96
N LYS A 143 -14.56 -7.15 15.45
CA LYS A 143 -14.47 -8.05 14.30
C LYS A 143 -14.00 -7.26 13.07
N ARG A 144 -12.88 -7.68 12.46
CA ARG A 144 -12.28 -7.00 11.30
C ARG A 144 -12.45 -7.74 10.00
N LEU A 145 -12.55 -9.09 10.07
CA LEU A 145 -12.79 -9.89 8.87
C LEU A 145 -13.71 -11.06 9.23
N GLU A 146 -14.64 -11.37 8.34
CA GLU A 146 -15.47 -12.58 8.48
C GLU A 146 -15.77 -13.16 7.10
N THR A 147 -15.91 -14.49 7.05
CA THR A 147 -16.41 -15.16 5.83
C THR A 147 -17.94 -15.11 5.82
N THR A 148 -18.52 -15.03 4.62
CA THR A 148 -19.97 -15.06 4.41
C THR A 148 -20.32 -16.12 3.37
N SER A 149 -21.59 -16.36 3.15
CA SER A 149 -22.04 -17.33 2.14
C SER A 149 -21.63 -16.92 0.71
N THR A 150 -21.30 -15.64 0.48
CA THR A 150 -20.98 -15.13 -0.86
C THR A 150 -19.55 -14.55 -0.96
N GLY A 151 -18.76 -14.65 0.11
CA GLY A 151 -17.39 -14.11 0.08
C GLY A 151 -16.85 -13.76 1.46
N ALA A 152 -16.35 -12.56 1.64
CA ALA A 152 -15.81 -12.09 2.92
C ALA A 152 -16.17 -10.61 3.13
N THR A 153 -16.41 -10.26 4.39
CA THR A 153 -16.64 -8.87 4.80
C THR A 153 -15.42 -8.38 5.57
N VAL A 154 -14.92 -7.20 5.22
CA VAL A 154 -13.87 -6.50 5.97
C VAL A 154 -14.48 -5.27 6.61
N THR A 155 -14.37 -5.16 7.93
CA THR A 155 -14.82 -3.97 8.68
C THR A 155 -13.63 -3.02 8.82
N GLY A 156 -13.65 -1.93 8.04
CA GLY A 156 -12.55 -0.98 7.96
C GLY A 156 -12.01 -0.88 6.54
N SER A 157 -10.81 -0.35 6.39
CA SER A 157 -10.17 -0.16 5.09
C SER A 157 -9.41 -1.42 4.66
N VAL A 158 -9.53 -1.76 3.39
CA VAL A 158 -8.67 -2.78 2.76
C VAL A 158 -7.52 -2.05 2.09
N VAL A 159 -6.31 -2.27 2.56
CA VAL A 159 -5.11 -1.73 1.91
C VAL A 159 -4.65 -2.77 0.91
N ALA A 160 -4.92 -2.53 -0.36
CA ALA A 160 -4.56 -3.45 -1.44
C ALA A 160 -3.65 -2.72 -2.44
N ASP A 161 -2.40 -3.10 -2.48
CA ASP A 161 -1.37 -2.39 -3.25
C ASP A 161 -1.62 -2.39 -4.76
N ASN A 162 -2.40 -3.32 -5.26
CA ASN A 162 -2.57 -3.50 -6.71
C ASN A 162 -4.01 -3.29 -7.20
N THR A 163 -4.83 -2.51 -6.48
CA THR A 163 -6.17 -2.17 -6.93
C THR A 163 -6.09 -1.05 -7.98
N PRO A 164 -6.52 -1.27 -9.22
CA PRO A 164 -6.48 -0.22 -10.25
C PRO A 164 -7.48 0.91 -9.93
N GLY A 165 -7.13 2.13 -10.32
CA GLY A 165 -8.01 3.29 -10.18
C GLY A 165 -8.00 3.93 -8.79
N ARG A 166 -7.05 3.54 -7.94
CA ARG A 166 -6.90 4.13 -6.60
C ARG A 166 -6.46 5.58 -6.67
N ASN A 167 -5.49 5.86 -7.54
CA ASN A 167 -4.92 7.19 -7.64
C ASN A 167 -5.88 8.11 -8.40
N LEU A 168 -6.41 9.10 -7.72
CA LEU A 168 -7.35 10.07 -8.29
C LEU A 168 -6.61 11.17 -9.07
N VAL A 169 -5.29 11.30 -8.88
CA VAL A 169 -4.47 12.26 -9.62
C VAL A 169 -4.08 11.65 -10.97
N ILE A 170 -4.37 12.38 -12.04
CA ILE A 170 -3.96 12.02 -13.39
C ILE A 170 -2.52 12.50 -13.58
N ASN A 171 -1.66 11.65 -14.15
CA ASN A 171 -0.26 11.94 -14.44
C ASN A 171 0.57 12.21 -13.18
N GLY A 172 0.21 11.57 -12.05
CA GLY A 172 0.92 11.78 -10.79
C GLY A 172 2.39 11.38 -10.82
N ALA A 173 2.80 10.50 -11.75
CA ALA A 173 4.20 10.12 -11.96
C ALA A 173 4.91 11.03 -12.98
N MET A 174 4.25 12.10 -13.43
CA MET A 174 4.82 13.14 -14.32
C MET A 174 5.28 12.61 -15.68
N GLN A 175 4.70 11.51 -16.18
CA GLN A 175 5.17 10.83 -17.38
C GLN A 175 4.79 11.54 -18.68
N VAL A 176 3.63 12.20 -18.70
CA VAL A 176 3.05 12.76 -19.92
C VAL A 176 3.29 14.27 -19.96
N ALA A 177 3.81 14.78 -21.08
CA ALA A 177 4.11 16.21 -21.29
C ALA A 177 3.83 16.55 -22.76
N GLN A 178 2.56 16.59 -23.14
CA GLN A 178 2.17 16.76 -24.54
C GLN A 178 2.48 18.16 -25.09
N ARG A 179 2.44 19.19 -24.22
CA ARG A 179 2.67 20.56 -24.65
C ARG A 179 4.16 20.87 -24.85
N GLY A 180 5.03 20.21 -24.07
CA GLY A 180 6.47 20.42 -24.12
C GLY A 180 7.11 20.00 -22.81
N THR A 181 8.43 19.92 -22.79
CA THR A 181 9.15 19.47 -21.58
C THR A 181 9.76 20.63 -20.77
N SER A 182 9.70 21.86 -21.29
CA SER A 182 10.19 23.04 -20.56
C SER A 182 9.49 24.30 -21.05
N SER A 183 9.24 25.26 -20.14
CA SER A 183 8.62 26.54 -20.50
C SER A 183 8.88 27.57 -19.41
N THR A 184 9.01 28.82 -19.81
CA THR A 184 9.08 30.00 -18.92
C THR A 184 7.73 30.71 -18.83
N SER A 185 6.66 30.14 -19.40
CA SER A 185 5.32 30.73 -19.32
C SER A 185 4.52 30.09 -18.20
N THR A 186 3.59 30.85 -17.63
CA THR A 186 2.62 30.31 -16.65
C THR A 186 1.56 29.46 -17.36
N GLY A 187 0.75 28.77 -16.57
CA GLY A 187 -0.33 27.92 -17.05
C GLY A 187 0.13 26.49 -17.31
N TYR A 188 -0.66 25.74 -18.04
CA TYR A 188 -0.41 24.35 -18.41
C TYR A 188 0.55 24.33 -19.61
N GLN A 189 1.83 24.20 -19.36
CA GLN A 189 2.84 24.31 -20.43
C GLN A 189 3.73 23.07 -20.59
N THR A 190 3.87 22.26 -19.53
CA THR A 190 4.77 21.10 -19.56
C THR A 190 4.04 19.82 -19.15
N VAL A 191 4.25 19.36 -17.93
CA VAL A 191 3.62 18.11 -17.44
C VAL A 191 2.10 18.26 -17.47
N ASP A 192 1.45 17.38 -18.21
CA ASP A 192 -0.02 17.44 -18.36
C ASP A 192 -0.71 17.35 -17.01
N ARG A 193 -1.77 18.13 -16.83
CA ARG A 193 -2.60 18.24 -15.63
C ARG A 193 -1.94 19.02 -14.48
N PHE A 194 -0.72 19.54 -14.68
CA PHE A 194 -0.05 20.38 -13.70
C PHE A 194 0.16 21.78 -14.28
N GLU A 195 -0.24 22.78 -13.52
CA GLU A 195 -0.25 24.19 -13.93
C GLU A 195 0.71 25.00 -13.08
N LEU A 196 1.48 25.88 -13.69
CA LEU A 196 2.27 26.88 -12.98
C LEU A 196 1.49 28.18 -12.86
N ILE A 197 1.30 28.65 -11.63
CA ILE A 197 0.73 29.97 -11.37
C ILE A 197 1.82 30.82 -10.73
N ALA A 198 2.18 31.93 -11.38
CA ALA A 198 3.14 32.90 -10.84
C ALA A 198 2.61 34.30 -11.07
N SER A 199 2.67 35.13 -10.04
CA SER A 199 2.20 36.53 -10.11
C SER A 199 3.00 37.35 -9.12
N GLY A 200 3.37 38.56 -9.51
CA GLY A 200 4.15 39.47 -8.66
C GLY A 200 5.60 39.05 -8.50
N THR A 201 6.13 38.23 -9.40
CA THR A 201 7.53 37.83 -9.43
C THR A 201 8.28 38.68 -10.45
N ASP A 202 9.56 38.94 -10.21
CA ASP A 202 10.41 39.71 -11.14
C ASP A 202 10.55 38.95 -12.48
N GLU A 203 10.64 37.61 -12.42
CA GLU A 203 10.69 36.75 -13.60
C GLU A 203 9.75 35.56 -13.37
N THR A 204 9.20 35.03 -14.45
CA THR A 204 8.38 33.81 -14.37
C THR A 204 9.30 32.61 -14.12
N PRO A 205 9.03 31.80 -13.09
CA PRO A 205 9.84 30.59 -12.87
C PRO A 205 9.76 29.63 -14.06
N THR A 206 10.83 28.90 -14.34
CA THR A 206 10.83 27.86 -15.36
C THR A 206 10.12 26.62 -14.83
N GLN A 207 9.18 26.11 -15.59
CA GLN A 207 8.56 24.80 -15.33
C GLN A 207 9.15 23.77 -16.30
N ALA A 208 9.43 22.57 -15.82
CA ALA A 208 10.05 21.55 -16.65
C ALA A 208 9.71 20.13 -16.19
N GLN A 209 9.59 19.21 -17.17
CA GLN A 209 9.62 17.79 -16.88
C GLN A 209 11.08 17.36 -16.87
N VAL A 210 11.56 16.82 -15.72
CA VAL A 210 12.95 16.41 -15.55
C VAL A 210 13.04 14.94 -15.18
N ASP A 211 14.21 14.34 -15.39
CA ASP A 211 14.43 12.94 -15.04
C ASP A 211 14.66 12.78 -13.53
N VAL A 212 14.10 11.71 -12.98
CA VAL A 212 14.41 11.28 -11.61
C VAL A 212 15.74 10.52 -11.67
N ALA A 213 16.75 11.02 -10.95
CA ALA A 213 18.09 10.46 -11.03
C ALA A 213 18.14 9.01 -10.56
N SER A 214 18.89 8.17 -11.28
CA SER A 214 19.14 6.78 -10.90
C SER A 214 19.81 6.72 -9.52
N GLY A 215 19.49 5.66 -8.76
CA GLY A 215 20.02 5.47 -7.42
C GLY A 215 19.22 6.17 -6.32
N THR A 216 18.25 7.03 -6.67
CA THR A 216 17.38 7.66 -5.66
C THR A 216 16.22 6.75 -5.29
N THR A 217 15.64 6.96 -4.10
CA THR A 217 14.50 6.15 -3.64
C THR A 217 13.31 6.22 -4.60
N PRO A 218 12.87 7.38 -5.10
CA PRO A 218 11.79 7.37 -6.09
C PRO A 218 12.15 6.57 -7.35
N TYR A 219 13.41 6.64 -7.82
CA TYR A 219 13.83 5.87 -9.01
C TYR A 219 13.66 4.35 -8.76
N THR A 220 14.08 3.86 -7.59
CA THR A 220 13.93 2.43 -7.26
C THR A 220 12.46 2.02 -7.11
N LEU A 221 11.58 2.97 -6.78
CA LEU A 221 10.14 2.75 -6.69
C LEU A 221 9.42 2.91 -8.05
N GLY A 222 10.16 3.08 -9.15
CA GLY A 222 9.60 3.09 -10.49
C GLY A 222 9.39 4.46 -11.12
N PHE A 223 9.62 5.54 -10.41
CA PHE A 223 9.46 6.89 -10.99
C PHE A 223 10.61 7.20 -11.93
N ARG A 224 10.30 7.80 -13.07
CA ARG A 224 11.29 8.18 -14.09
C ARG A 224 11.29 9.68 -14.38
N LYS A 225 10.17 10.35 -14.10
CA LYS A 225 10.00 11.77 -14.37
C LYS A 225 9.51 12.51 -13.14
N ALA A 226 9.85 13.79 -13.05
CA ALA A 226 9.40 14.72 -12.01
C ALA A 226 9.03 16.05 -12.67
N LEU A 227 8.08 16.74 -12.07
CA LEU A 227 7.83 18.14 -12.40
C LEU A 227 8.76 18.98 -11.54
N LYS A 228 9.46 19.86 -12.20
CA LYS A 228 10.22 20.90 -11.54
C LYS A 228 9.33 22.16 -11.58
N LEU A 229 8.76 22.51 -10.43
CA LEU A 229 7.76 23.56 -10.10
C LEU A 229 6.29 23.24 -10.50
N THR A 230 5.22 23.33 -9.59
CA THR A 230 3.84 23.82 -9.70
C THR A 230 2.61 23.00 -9.30
N ASN A 231 1.43 23.47 -9.70
CA ASN A 231 0.13 23.11 -9.10
C ASN A 231 -0.72 22.11 -9.90
N UNK A 232 -1.81 21.51 -9.28
CA UNK A 232 -2.54 20.52 -9.97
C UNK A 232 -3.98 20.37 -9.52
N UNK A 233 -5.01 19.96 -10.37
CA UNK A 233 -6.38 19.73 -10.11
C UNK A 233 -6.78 18.27 -10.31
N UNK A 234 -7.64 17.83 -9.52
CA UNK A 234 -8.11 16.50 -9.59
C UNK A 234 -9.59 16.43 -9.79
N UNK A 235 -10.12 15.56 -10.14
CA UNK A 235 -11.52 15.27 -10.35
C UNK A 235 -12.00 14.32 -9.30
N LEU A 236 -12.65 14.64 -8.31
CA LEU A 236 -13.04 13.86 -7.14
C LEU A 236 -14.50 13.44 -7.10
N ALA A 237 -15.36 14.04 -7.88
CA ALA A 237 -16.81 13.80 -7.81
C ALA A 237 -17.20 12.32 -7.94
N LYS A 238 -16.39 11.51 -8.61
CA LYS A 238 -16.69 10.07 -8.82
C LYS A 238 -15.73 9.14 -8.10
N SER A 239 -15.06 9.63 -7.06
CA SER A 239 -14.01 8.88 -6.36
C SER A 239 -14.53 7.85 -5.36
N GLY A 240 -15.80 7.96 -4.96
CA GLY A 240 -16.34 7.14 -3.88
C GLY A 240 -16.03 7.67 -2.48
N TRP A 241 -15.39 8.83 -2.37
CA TRP A 241 -15.14 9.49 -1.09
C TRP A 241 -16.43 10.06 -0.51
N ASN A 242 -16.73 9.66 0.72
CA ASN A 242 -17.87 10.28 1.43
C ASN A 242 -17.42 11.59 2.09
N TYR A 243 -17.24 12.64 1.28
CA TYR A 243 -16.58 13.88 1.67
C TYR A 243 -17.30 14.65 2.79
N THR A 244 -18.58 14.39 3.02
CA THR A 244 -19.33 15.06 4.09
C THR A 244 -19.17 14.40 5.46
N SER A 245 -18.53 13.24 5.55
CA SER A 245 -18.36 12.49 6.79
C SER A 245 -16.97 12.67 7.38
N THR A 246 -16.90 13.09 8.64
CA THR A 246 -15.62 13.24 9.36
C THR A 246 -14.92 11.91 9.64
N SER A 247 -15.61 10.78 9.41
CA SER A 247 -14.99 9.44 9.55
C SER A 247 -14.62 8.83 8.19
N SER A 248 -14.67 9.60 7.11
CA SER A 248 -14.29 9.15 5.77
C SER A 248 -13.13 10.03 5.28
N ASP A 249 -11.98 9.42 5.11
CA ASP A 249 -10.73 10.11 4.79
C ASP A 249 -10.35 9.95 3.32
N ILE A 250 -9.55 10.91 2.83
CA ILE A 250 -8.66 10.71 1.67
C ILE A 250 -7.23 10.90 2.14
N THR A 251 -6.30 10.23 1.49
CA THR A 251 -4.88 10.36 1.81
C THR A 251 -4.13 10.87 0.59
N LEU A 252 -3.39 11.96 0.77
CA LEU A 252 -2.50 12.54 -0.23
C LEU A 252 -1.08 12.10 0.09
N SER A 253 -0.37 11.54 -0.88
CA SER A 253 1.05 11.25 -0.74
C SER A 253 1.79 11.70 -1.99
N PHE A 254 3.06 12.10 -1.81
CA PHE A 254 3.91 12.55 -2.92
C PHE A 254 5.38 12.55 -2.49
N TRP A 255 6.28 12.54 -3.48
CA TRP A 255 7.70 12.72 -3.26
C TRP A 255 8.09 14.13 -3.65
N ILE A 256 8.88 14.78 -2.80
CA ILE A 256 9.32 16.16 -2.98
C ILE A 256 10.82 16.25 -2.72
N LYS A 257 11.51 17.11 -3.49
CA LYS A 257 12.91 17.43 -3.29
C LYS A 257 13.10 18.93 -3.56
N SER A 258 13.89 19.59 -2.72
CA SER A 258 14.26 20.99 -2.87
C SER A 258 15.77 21.11 -2.76
N SER A 259 16.36 22.02 -3.54
CA SER A 259 17.78 22.33 -3.40
C SER A 259 18.10 23.11 -2.11
N VAL A 260 17.07 23.59 -1.43
CA VAL A 260 17.21 24.39 -0.21
C VAL A 260 16.48 23.70 0.94
N ALA A 261 17.13 23.62 2.11
CA ALA A 261 16.52 23.03 3.30
C ALA A 261 15.49 23.98 3.89
N GLN A 262 14.21 23.63 3.81
CA GLN A 262 13.12 24.38 4.46
C GLN A 262 11.83 23.55 4.41
N SER A 263 10.77 24.04 5.05
CA SER A 263 9.42 23.46 4.88
C SER A 263 8.69 24.20 3.76
N PHE A 264 7.76 23.52 3.12
CA PHE A 264 6.89 24.10 2.11
C PHE A 264 5.44 23.91 2.52
N LYS A 265 4.60 24.82 2.08
CA LYS A 265 3.16 24.75 2.35
C LYS A 265 2.45 24.17 1.13
N PHE A 266 1.32 23.53 1.39
CA PHE A 266 0.44 23.04 0.33
C PHE A 266 -0.98 22.97 0.88
N SER A 267 -1.96 22.87 -0.01
CA SER A 267 -3.35 22.81 0.42
C SER A 267 -4.16 21.92 -0.51
N PHE A 268 -5.23 21.39 0.03
CA PHE A 268 -6.30 20.76 -0.74
C PHE A 268 -7.51 21.70 -0.67
N ILE A 269 -8.10 21.99 -1.82
CA ILE A 269 -9.19 22.98 -1.93
C ILE A 269 -10.38 22.29 -2.62
N THR A 270 -11.61 22.55 -2.13
CA THR A 270 -12.84 22.22 -2.85
C THR A 270 -13.46 23.53 -3.32
N TRP A 271 -13.95 23.54 -4.56
CA TRP A 271 -14.46 24.75 -5.16
C TRP A 271 -15.98 24.82 -5.22
N ASP A 272 -16.66 23.67 -5.22
CA ASP A 272 -18.12 23.63 -5.35
C ASP A 272 -18.79 24.13 -4.07
N GLY A 273 -19.91 24.81 -4.24
CA GLY A 273 -20.59 25.43 -3.12
C GLY A 273 -19.80 26.58 -2.53
N SER A 274 -19.63 26.60 -1.22
CA SER A 274 -18.76 27.58 -0.54
C SER A 274 -17.35 27.00 -0.48
N ALA A 275 -16.43 27.54 -1.26
CA ALA A 275 -15.07 27.00 -1.38
C ALA A 275 -14.40 26.83 -0.02
N LYS A 276 -13.79 25.66 0.19
CA LYS A 276 -13.10 25.31 1.42
C LYS A 276 -11.67 24.89 1.11
N MET A 277 -10.77 25.10 2.08
CA MET A 277 -9.37 24.67 1.93
C MET A 277 -8.88 23.96 3.20
N TYR A 278 -7.92 23.10 3.01
CA TYR A 278 -7.28 22.32 4.06
C TYR A 278 -5.77 22.59 3.95
N PRO A 279 -5.26 23.58 4.70
CA PRO A 279 -3.83 23.94 4.61
C PRO A 279 -2.96 22.92 5.31
N MET A 280 -1.78 22.65 4.74
CA MET A 280 -0.85 21.62 5.23
C MET A 280 0.59 22.08 5.06
N ASP A 281 1.50 21.35 5.69
CA ASP A 281 2.95 21.64 5.73
C ASP A 281 3.73 20.35 5.52
N THR A 282 4.84 20.42 4.77
CA THR A 282 5.69 19.25 4.52
C THR A 282 6.47 18.81 5.77
N GLY A 283 6.63 19.69 6.75
CA GLY A 283 7.69 19.54 7.73
C GLY A 283 9.01 19.98 7.12
N SER A 284 10.06 19.99 7.93
CA SER A 284 11.39 20.43 7.48
C SER A 284 11.99 19.40 6.52
N LEU A 285 12.42 19.86 5.35
CA LEU A 285 13.08 19.04 4.35
C LEU A 285 14.58 19.31 4.36
N SER A 286 15.37 18.27 4.14
CA SER A 286 16.81 18.40 3.90
C SER A 286 17.05 18.77 2.43
N ALA A 287 18.06 19.62 2.19
CA ALA A 287 18.42 20.01 0.83
C ALA A 287 18.78 18.78 -0.01
N ASP A 288 18.39 18.80 -1.27
CA ASP A 288 18.71 17.81 -2.30
C ASP A 288 18.30 16.36 -1.95
N THR A 289 17.35 16.21 -1.00
CA THR A 289 16.92 14.88 -0.53
C THR A 289 15.46 14.63 -0.90
N TRP A 290 15.18 13.53 -1.63
CA TRP A 290 13.82 13.11 -1.91
C TRP A 290 13.16 12.66 -0.60
N THR A 291 12.05 13.29 -0.24
CA THR A 291 11.28 12.99 0.97
C THR A 291 9.84 12.64 0.57
N LYS A 292 9.33 11.52 1.10
CA LYS A 292 7.92 11.17 0.90
C LYS A 292 7.08 11.90 1.95
N ILE A 293 6.08 12.62 1.50
CA ILE A 293 5.11 13.31 2.36
C ILE A 293 3.78 12.54 2.28
N THR A 294 3.13 12.38 3.41
CA THR A 294 1.81 11.74 3.50
C THR A 294 0.93 12.58 4.43
N LYS A 295 -0.27 12.88 3.98
CA LYS A 295 -1.28 13.62 4.76
C LYS A 295 -2.65 13.00 4.57
N THR A 296 -3.31 12.70 5.68
CA THR A 296 -4.69 12.22 5.68
C THR A 296 -5.61 13.42 5.91
N ILE A 297 -6.64 13.55 5.09
CA ILE A 297 -7.57 14.67 5.07
C ILE A 297 -8.97 14.09 5.34
N PRO A 298 -9.57 14.38 6.48
CA PRO A 298 -10.93 13.88 6.77
C PRO A 298 -11.97 14.65 5.95
N GLY A 299 -13.08 14.02 5.70
CA GLY A 299 -14.24 14.75 5.17
C GLY A 299 -14.79 15.72 6.21
N ALA A 300 -15.70 16.57 5.81
CA ALA A 300 -16.34 17.52 6.74
C ALA A 300 -17.74 17.91 6.24
N SER A 301 -18.64 18.09 7.19
CA SER A 301 -19.98 18.55 6.89
C SER A 301 -19.96 19.94 6.27
N GLY A 302 -20.25 20.27 5.19
CA GLY A 302 -20.15 21.58 4.54
C GLY A 302 -19.21 21.59 3.35
N LEU A 303 -18.59 20.45 3.05
CA LEU A 303 -17.94 20.27 1.76
C LEU A 303 -19.01 19.99 0.71
N SER A 304 -18.77 20.47 -0.49
CA SER A 304 -19.59 20.17 -1.65
C SER A 304 -18.68 19.80 -2.82
N ILE A 305 -19.00 18.73 -3.51
CA ILE A 305 -18.30 18.32 -4.74
C ILE A 305 -19.39 17.79 -5.67
N ASP A 306 -19.67 18.52 -6.73
CA ASP A 306 -20.71 18.12 -7.66
C ASP A 306 -20.10 17.41 -8.89
N ASN A 307 -20.91 17.06 -9.85
CA ASN A 307 -20.47 16.28 -11.02
C ASN A 307 -20.70 17.09 -12.29
N ASP A 308 -20.23 18.33 -12.28
CA ASP A 308 -20.32 19.19 -13.46
C ASP A 308 -18.98 19.25 -14.21
N ASN A 309 -18.77 20.28 -15.02
CA ASN A 309 -17.54 20.49 -15.77
C ASN A 309 -16.71 21.66 -15.21
N ALA A 310 -17.01 22.13 -14.00
CA ALA A 310 -16.21 23.17 -13.34
C ALA A 310 -15.10 22.54 -12.51
N ALA A 311 -14.38 23.35 -11.76
CA ALA A 311 -13.31 22.89 -10.87
C ALA A 311 -13.91 22.40 -9.55
N GLY A 312 -13.91 21.10 -9.30
CA GLY A 312 -14.44 20.54 -8.06
C GLY A 312 -13.41 20.52 -6.95
N ALA A 313 -12.15 20.22 -7.25
CA ALA A 313 -11.09 20.16 -6.24
C ALA A 313 -9.72 20.43 -6.85
N GLN A 314 -8.79 20.88 -5.99
CA GLN A 314 -7.46 21.29 -6.42
C GLN A 314 -6.45 21.00 -5.32
N ILE A 315 -5.23 20.62 -5.69
CA ILE A 315 -4.09 20.51 -4.78
C ILE A 315 -3.11 21.60 -5.17
N ASN A 316 -2.78 22.49 -4.24
CA ASN A 316 -1.81 23.57 -4.46
C ASN A 316 -0.52 23.26 -3.69
N PHE A 317 0.60 23.37 -4.37
CA PHE A 317 1.94 23.27 -3.77
C PHE A 317 2.56 24.68 -3.84
N PHE A 318 2.81 25.30 -2.69
CA PHE A 318 3.30 26.67 -2.63
C PHE A 318 4.80 26.67 -2.41
N GLN A 319 5.55 27.03 -3.44
CA GLN A 319 6.99 27.27 -3.29
C GLN A 319 7.21 28.51 -2.45
N TYR A 320 6.38 29.54 -2.65
CA TYR A 320 6.38 30.76 -1.84
C TYR A 320 5.05 31.50 -2.03
N LEU A 321 4.57 32.09 -0.94
CA LEU A 321 3.43 33.03 -0.95
C LEU A 321 3.83 34.26 -0.16
N GLY A 322 3.52 35.45 -0.69
CA GLY A 322 3.79 36.71 -0.04
C GLY A 322 2.88 36.99 1.15
N THR A 323 3.15 38.10 1.81
CA THR A 323 2.48 38.47 3.07
C THR A 323 0.99 38.66 2.94
N ASP A 324 0.49 39.01 1.75
CA ASP A 324 -0.95 39.17 1.52
C ASP A 324 -1.71 37.85 1.57
N TYR A 325 -0.99 36.74 1.44
CA TYR A 325 -1.58 35.38 1.38
C TYR A 325 -1.20 34.52 2.59
N THR A 326 -0.39 35.05 3.52
CA THR A 326 0.13 34.26 4.64
C THR A 326 -0.12 34.94 5.99
N ASN A 327 -0.42 34.15 7.01
CA ASN A 327 -0.56 34.64 8.38
C ASN A 327 -0.45 33.46 9.35
N ASN A 328 0.26 33.63 10.46
CA ASN A 328 0.46 32.57 11.44
C ASN A 328 -0.83 32.17 12.17
N SER A 329 -1.94 32.92 11.99
CA SER A 329 -3.24 32.53 12.52
C SER A 329 -3.91 31.39 11.75
N VAL A 330 -3.42 31.05 10.55
CA VAL A 330 -3.96 29.92 9.77
C VAL A 330 -3.76 28.62 10.55
N THR A 331 -4.83 27.87 10.71
CA THR A 331 -4.78 26.54 11.35
C THR A 331 -4.49 25.49 10.29
N GLU A 332 -3.38 24.81 10.41
CA GLU A 332 -3.00 23.72 9.51
C GLU A 332 -3.68 22.41 9.93
N ASN A 333 -3.92 21.54 8.97
CA ASN A 333 -4.57 20.24 9.13
C ASN A 333 -6.01 20.37 9.66
N ALA A 334 -6.70 21.41 9.18
CA ALA A 334 -8.12 21.66 9.53
C ALA A 334 -8.80 22.37 8.36
N TRP A 335 -10.07 22.05 8.13
CA TRP A 335 -10.87 22.72 7.10
C TRP A 335 -11.20 24.15 7.51
N THR A 336 -11.05 25.06 6.58
CA THR A 336 -11.43 26.48 6.73
C THR A 336 -12.07 26.98 5.43
N SER A 337 -12.72 28.13 5.46
CA SER A 337 -13.21 28.76 4.24
C SER A 337 -12.03 29.21 3.39
N TYR A 338 -12.15 29.03 2.07
CA TYR A 338 -11.11 29.48 1.15
C TYR A 338 -11.04 31.02 1.16
N GLY A 339 -9.86 31.55 1.19
CA GLY A 339 -9.61 33.00 1.16
C GLY A 339 -8.24 33.31 1.73
N ASN A 340 -7.92 34.58 1.81
CA ASN A 340 -6.64 35.00 2.37
C ASN A 340 -6.79 35.27 3.87
N PRO A 341 -5.82 34.86 4.69
CA PRO A 341 -4.56 34.17 4.33
C PRO A 341 -4.79 32.68 4.03
N GLN A 342 -3.99 32.14 3.11
CA GLN A 342 -4.13 30.74 2.68
C GLN A 342 -3.22 29.80 3.46
N THR A 343 -2.06 30.26 3.93
CA THR A 343 -1.10 29.44 4.68
C THR A 343 -0.51 30.23 5.83
N LYS A 344 0.16 29.53 6.74
CA LYS A 344 1.08 30.18 7.68
C LYS A 344 2.21 30.86 6.93
N VAL A 345 2.88 31.81 7.58
CA VAL A 345 4.04 32.50 7.02
C VAL A 345 5.09 31.47 6.59
N GLN A 346 5.63 31.66 5.40
CA GLN A 346 6.60 30.75 4.81
C GLN A 346 8.03 31.28 4.98
N THR A 347 8.98 30.35 5.08
CA THR A 347 10.41 30.69 5.05
C THR A 347 10.76 31.20 3.65
N THR A 348 11.49 32.28 3.56
CA THR A 348 11.84 32.92 2.28
C THR A 348 13.08 32.34 1.62
N THR A 349 13.83 31.46 2.29
CA THR A 349 15.14 31.00 1.83
C THR A 349 15.10 30.46 0.39
N TRP A 350 14.13 29.60 0.08
CA TRP A 350 14.02 29.09 -1.29
C TRP A 350 13.79 30.23 -2.28
N TYR A 351 12.90 31.12 -1.97
CA TYR A 351 12.51 32.24 -2.86
C TYR A 351 13.68 33.21 -3.10
N THR A 352 14.54 33.44 -2.07
CA THR A 352 15.65 34.34 -2.17
C THR A 352 16.97 33.70 -2.62
N THR A 353 16.97 32.40 -2.86
CA THR A 353 18.13 31.65 -3.34
C THR A 353 18.09 31.54 -4.87
N ASN A 354 19.07 32.15 -5.54
CA ASN A 354 19.13 32.07 -7.00
C ASN A 354 19.23 30.61 -7.47
N ASP A 355 18.49 30.28 -8.52
CA ASP A 355 18.46 28.95 -9.14
C ASP A 355 17.98 27.84 -8.19
N ALA A 356 17.29 28.20 -7.09
CA ALA A 356 16.71 27.18 -6.20
C ALA A 356 15.68 26.34 -6.95
N THR A 357 15.71 25.03 -6.72
CA THR A 357 14.81 24.09 -7.39
C THR A 357 13.83 23.45 -6.42
N PHE A 358 12.70 23.08 -6.96
CA PHE A 358 11.64 22.35 -6.27
C PHE A 358 11.16 21.29 -7.25
N GLU A 359 11.27 20.01 -6.86
CA GLU A 359 10.91 18.89 -7.73
C GLU A 359 9.83 18.03 -7.05
N LEU A 360 8.90 17.52 -7.84
CA LEU A 360 7.72 16.80 -7.37
C LEU A 360 7.46 15.59 -8.27
N THR A 361 7.18 14.43 -7.67
CA THR A 361 6.73 13.25 -8.42
C THR A 361 5.92 12.33 -7.50
N GLY A 362 5.28 11.33 -8.08
CA GLY A 362 4.54 10.32 -7.32
C GLY A 362 3.36 10.88 -6.55
N VAL A 363 2.66 11.87 -7.12
CA VAL A 363 1.49 12.47 -6.47
C VAL A 363 0.33 11.47 -6.55
N GLN A 364 -0.14 11.03 -5.39
CA GLN A 364 -1.26 10.10 -5.28
C GLN A 364 -2.27 10.61 -4.25
N LEU A 365 -3.51 10.70 -4.67
CA LEU A 365 -4.65 10.99 -3.79
C LEU A 365 -5.56 9.79 -3.85
N GLU A 366 -5.87 9.20 -2.71
CA GLU A 366 -6.65 7.95 -2.67
C GLU A 366 -7.66 7.99 -1.52
N VAL A 367 -8.76 7.27 -1.67
CA VAL A 367 -9.78 7.17 -0.63
C VAL A 367 -9.28 6.23 0.46
N GLY A 368 -9.40 6.64 1.72
CA GLY A 368 -8.95 5.90 2.89
C GLY A 368 -7.93 6.67 3.69
N SER A 369 -7.59 6.14 4.86
CA SER A 369 -6.71 6.81 5.84
C SER A 369 -5.25 6.37 5.77
N VAL A 370 -4.90 5.49 4.83
CA VAL A 370 -3.55 4.91 4.72
C VAL A 370 -3.01 5.14 3.32
N ALA A 371 -1.77 5.64 3.24
CA ALA A 371 -1.08 5.80 1.96
C ALA A 371 -0.55 4.43 1.49
N THR A 372 -1.07 3.96 0.36
CA THR A 372 -0.60 2.71 -0.24
C THR A 372 0.62 2.95 -1.12
N ASN A 373 1.16 1.90 -1.71
CA ASN A 373 2.20 2.04 -2.73
C ASN A 373 1.63 2.77 -3.96
N PHE A 374 2.47 3.56 -4.63
CA PHE A 374 2.02 4.36 -5.77
C PHE A 374 1.43 3.46 -6.86
N GLU A 375 0.28 3.87 -7.40
CA GLU A 375 -0.36 3.19 -8.52
C GLU A 375 0.33 3.61 -9.83
N HIS A 376 1.24 2.76 -10.30
CA HIS A 376 1.89 2.98 -11.60
C HIS A 376 0.96 2.54 -12.73
N ARG A 377 0.50 3.49 -13.52
CA ARG A 377 -0.24 3.21 -14.75
C ARG A 377 0.73 3.16 -15.93
N SER A 378 0.43 2.37 -16.94
CA SER A 378 1.25 2.37 -18.15
C SER A 378 1.19 3.75 -18.82
N TYR A 379 2.21 4.09 -19.60
CA TYR A 379 2.24 5.37 -20.32
C TYR A 379 0.97 5.57 -21.17
N THR A 380 0.54 4.51 -21.86
CA THR A 380 -0.65 4.59 -22.72
C THR A 380 -1.93 4.89 -21.92
N GLN A 381 -2.07 4.27 -20.75
CA GLN A 381 -3.22 4.56 -19.86
C GLN A 381 -3.18 6.01 -19.38
N GLU A 382 -2.01 6.47 -18.94
CA GLU A 382 -1.87 7.82 -18.44
C GLU A 382 -2.10 8.85 -19.54
N LEU A 383 -1.56 8.58 -20.75
CA LEU A 383 -1.75 9.44 -21.92
C LEU A 383 -3.25 9.57 -22.23
N ALA A 384 -3.98 8.45 -22.25
CA ALA A 384 -5.42 8.50 -22.54
C ALA A 384 -6.18 9.35 -21.52
N LEU A 385 -5.80 9.27 -20.23
CA LEU A 385 -6.40 10.12 -19.21
C LEU A 385 -6.08 11.61 -19.44
N CYS A 386 -4.84 11.91 -19.83
CA CYS A 386 -4.41 13.28 -20.14
C CYS A 386 -5.11 13.81 -21.38
N GLN A 387 -5.31 12.96 -22.38
CA GLN A 387 -5.95 13.35 -23.65
C GLN A 387 -7.41 13.79 -23.48
N ARG A 388 -8.04 13.42 -22.38
CA ARG A 388 -9.35 13.98 -22.04
C ARG A 388 -9.30 15.50 -21.85
N TYR A 389 -8.11 16.06 -21.53
CA TYR A 389 -7.90 17.47 -21.21
C TYR A 389 -7.05 18.19 -22.26
N CYS A 390 -6.06 17.51 -22.82
CA CYS A 390 -5.18 18.08 -23.83
C CYS A 390 -4.81 16.99 -24.83
N GLU A 391 -4.92 17.27 -26.12
CA GLU A 391 -4.54 16.29 -27.14
C GLU A 391 -3.82 17.00 -28.29
N VAL A 392 -2.61 16.54 -28.58
CA VAL A 392 -1.85 17.01 -29.75
C VAL A 392 -2.45 16.39 -30.99
N LEU A 393 -2.87 17.22 -31.93
CA LEU A 393 -3.44 16.81 -33.22
C LEU A 393 -2.38 16.73 -34.28
N LEU A 394 -1.38 17.61 -34.23
CA LEU A 394 -0.30 17.68 -35.20
C LEU A 394 0.96 18.19 -34.50
N GLU A 395 2.06 17.49 -34.70
CA GLU A 395 3.38 17.94 -34.29
C GLU A 395 4.31 17.82 -35.48
N GLY A 396 5.04 18.89 -35.76
CA GLY A 396 5.81 18.98 -36.98
C GLY A 396 7.03 18.06 -36.99
N GLU A 397 7.18 17.31 -38.03
CA GLU A 397 8.37 16.48 -38.29
C GLU A 397 9.04 16.94 -39.61
N GLY A 398 8.86 18.22 -39.98
CA GLY A 398 9.30 18.76 -41.24
C GLY A 398 8.22 18.58 -42.33
N ASP A 399 8.63 18.64 -43.58
CA ASP A 399 7.68 18.48 -44.68
C ASP A 399 7.04 17.10 -44.68
N GLY A 400 5.72 17.05 -44.65
CA GLY A 400 4.98 15.83 -44.89
C GLY A 400 4.40 15.12 -43.69
N ALA A 401 4.39 15.73 -42.49
CA ALA A 401 3.64 15.17 -41.38
C ALA A 401 2.16 15.49 -41.57
N TYR A 402 1.44 14.62 -42.29
CA TYR A 402 0.03 14.84 -42.61
C TYR A 402 -0.88 14.33 -41.47
N MET A 403 -1.86 15.15 -41.09
CA MET A 403 -2.76 14.90 -40.00
C MET A 403 -4.10 14.31 -40.49
N VAL A 404 -4.69 14.92 -41.49
CA VAL A 404 -6.09 14.63 -41.86
C VAL A 404 -6.40 15.10 -43.25
N ASN A 405 -7.42 14.52 -43.87
CA ASN A 405 -7.95 14.99 -45.16
C ASN A 405 -8.60 16.35 -44.99
N SER A 406 -8.47 17.18 -46.00
CA SER A 406 -9.02 18.52 -46.04
C SER A 406 -9.86 18.72 -47.30
N VAL A 407 -10.64 19.80 -47.29
CA VAL A 407 -11.43 20.20 -48.45
C VAL A 407 -11.44 21.73 -48.52
N GLY A 408 -11.37 22.25 -49.72
CA GLY A 408 -11.69 23.64 -50.00
C GLY A 408 -13.21 23.81 -49.86
N TYR A 409 -13.65 24.28 -48.71
CA TYR A 409 -15.09 24.42 -48.45
C TYR A 409 -15.66 25.61 -49.20
N TYR A 410 -14.94 26.75 -49.14
CA TYR A 410 -15.17 27.92 -50.03
C TYR A 410 -13.85 28.25 -50.71
N THR A 411 -13.91 29.09 -51.73
CA THR A 411 -12.70 29.65 -52.33
C THR A 411 -11.87 30.33 -51.24
N ASN A 412 -10.60 29.94 -51.14
CA ASN A 412 -9.64 30.42 -50.17
C ASN A 412 -9.98 30.06 -48.72
N GLN A 413 -10.89 29.08 -48.48
CA GLN A 413 -11.15 28.59 -47.13
C GLN A 413 -11.02 27.08 -47.08
N LEU A 414 -10.03 26.63 -46.32
CA LEU A 414 -9.71 25.23 -46.07
C LEU A 414 -10.41 24.74 -44.83
N TYR A 415 -11.01 23.55 -44.91
CA TYR A 415 -11.63 22.89 -43.76
C TYR A 415 -11.13 21.45 -43.64
N ALA A 416 -11.00 20.95 -42.42
CA ALA A 416 -10.65 19.58 -42.14
C ALA A 416 -11.31 19.14 -40.83
N ILE A 417 -11.72 17.88 -40.73
CA ILE A 417 -12.35 17.34 -39.51
C ILE A 417 -11.34 16.47 -38.75
N ALA A 418 -10.97 16.92 -37.57
CA ALA A 418 -10.13 16.16 -36.66
C ALA A 418 -10.99 15.43 -35.64
N ARG A 419 -10.86 14.13 -35.54
CA ARG A 419 -11.50 13.32 -34.50
C ARG A 419 -10.52 13.09 -33.37
N PHE A 420 -11.03 13.13 -32.13
CA PHE A 420 -10.18 12.98 -30.94
C PHE A 420 -10.03 11.51 -30.58
N ALA A 421 -8.83 11.13 -30.12
CA ALA A 421 -8.56 9.79 -29.65
C ALA A 421 -9.38 9.47 -28.40
N VAL A 422 -9.65 10.50 -27.56
CA VAL A 422 -10.39 10.37 -26.32
C VAL A 422 -11.43 11.48 -26.24
N GLU A 423 -12.64 11.16 -25.80
CA GLU A 423 -13.69 12.15 -25.61
C GLU A 423 -13.24 13.23 -24.60
N LYS A 424 -13.30 14.49 -24.99
CA LYS A 424 -12.86 15.63 -24.19
C LYS A 424 -13.80 15.88 -23.01
N ARG A 425 -13.25 16.48 -21.95
CA ARG A 425 -14.05 16.87 -20.76
C ARG A 425 -15.14 17.88 -21.14
N ALA A 426 -14.77 18.84 -21.92
CA ALA A 426 -15.66 19.90 -22.40
C ALA A 426 -15.35 20.17 -23.86
N SER A 427 -16.13 21.04 -24.50
CA SER A 427 -15.84 21.51 -25.86
C SER A 427 -14.47 22.22 -25.84
N PRO A 428 -13.49 21.77 -26.64
CA PRO A 428 -12.14 22.30 -26.48
C PRO A 428 -11.90 23.61 -27.22
N THR A 429 -10.78 24.25 -26.88
CA THR A 429 -10.25 25.40 -27.63
C THR A 429 -8.97 24.99 -28.36
N LEU A 430 -8.58 25.78 -29.36
CA LEU A 430 -7.40 25.55 -30.18
C LEU A 430 -6.20 26.27 -29.61
N VAL A 431 -5.08 25.56 -29.56
CA VAL A 431 -3.76 26.16 -29.31
C VAL A 431 -2.84 25.69 -30.43
N GLN A 432 -2.05 26.61 -30.98
CA GLN A 432 -1.17 26.32 -32.10
C GLN A 432 0.08 27.20 -32.07
N THR A 433 1.15 26.70 -32.62
CA THR A 433 2.26 27.57 -33.00
C THR A 433 1.93 28.24 -34.33
N THR A 434 2.43 29.43 -34.54
CA THR A 434 2.20 30.21 -35.77
C THR A 434 3.53 30.73 -36.31
N GLY A 435 3.60 30.86 -37.61
CA GLY A 435 4.79 31.39 -38.28
C GLY A 435 4.68 31.18 -39.79
N THR A 436 5.57 31.80 -40.53
CA THR A 436 5.53 31.76 -41.99
C THR A 436 5.64 30.32 -42.50
N ASN A 437 4.62 29.86 -43.24
CA ASN A 437 4.59 28.52 -43.84
C ASN A 437 4.68 27.36 -42.84
N TYR A 438 4.04 27.50 -41.65
CA TYR A 438 4.08 26.43 -40.65
C TYR A 438 3.27 25.20 -41.06
N TYR A 439 2.24 25.40 -41.89
CA TYR A 439 1.29 24.34 -42.26
C TYR A 439 1.16 24.22 -43.77
N ILE A 440 0.71 23.06 -44.23
CA ILE A 440 0.60 22.75 -45.66
C ILE A 440 -0.74 22.07 -45.94
N ASN A 441 -1.35 22.47 -47.05
CA ASN A 441 -2.41 21.73 -47.72
C ASN A 441 -1.86 21.17 -49.02
N TYR A 442 -1.65 19.86 -49.13
CA TYR A 442 -1.10 19.22 -50.31
C TYR A 442 -2.24 18.71 -51.18
N ARG A 443 -2.33 19.20 -52.40
CA ARG A 443 -3.33 18.79 -53.38
C ARG A 443 -2.83 18.97 -54.80
N ASP A 444 -3.35 18.20 -55.74
CA ASP A 444 -3.02 18.32 -57.15
C ASP A 444 -1.51 18.29 -57.39
N ASN A 445 -0.78 17.45 -56.63
CA ASN A 445 0.69 17.35 -56.64
C ASN A 445 1.38 18.68 -56.29
N THR A 446 0.72 19.55 -55.54
CA THR A 446 1.25 20.87 -55.14
C THR A 446 0.99 21.11 -53.63
N GLY A 447 2.01 21.55 -52.93
CA GLY A 447 1.90 21.97 -51.55
C GLY A 447 1.55 23.45 -51.50
N ILE A 448 0.52 23.79 -50.76
CA ILE A 448 0.09 25.18 -50.53
C ILE A 448 0.24 25.46 -49.05
N ASN A 449 1.23 26.26 -48.70
CA ASN A 449 1.56 26.57 -47.35
C ASN A 449 0.67 27.68 -46.78
N PHE A 450 0.48 27.68 -45.47
CA PHE A 450 -0.22 28.74 -44.74
C PHE A 450 0.36 28.85 -43.31
N ASP A 451 0.09 29.98 -42.66
CA ASP A 451 0.80 30.38 -41.42
C ASP A 451 0.13 29.86 -40.15
N SER A 452 -1.19 29.73 -40.18
CA SER A 452 -1.96 29.37 -38.95
C SER A 452 -3.38 28.96 -39.34
N PHE A 453 -4.04 28.25 -38.46
CA PHE A 453 -5.49 28.04 -38.51
C PHE A 453 -6.22 29.27 -37.95
N ASN A 454 -7.36 29.57 -38.52
CA ASN A 454 -8.21 30.65 -38.01
C ASN A 454 -8.97 30.25 -36.73
N GLY A 455 -9.12 28.93 -36.46
CA GLY A 455 -9.80 28.46 -35.28
C GLY A 455 -10.45 27.11 -35.46
N LEU A 456 -11.32 26.80 -34.50
CA LEU A 456 -12.14 25.59 -34.56
C LEU A 456 -13.54 25.92 -35.09
N SER A 457 -14.09 25.00 -35.85
CA SER A 457 -15.44 25.07 -36.37
C SER A 457 -16.24 23.88 -35.80
N TRP A 458 -17.41 24.18 -35.28
CA TRP A 458 -18.32 23.19 -34.69
C TRP A 458 -17.65 22.26 -33.65
N PRO A 459 -16.86 22.80 -32.68
CA PRO A 459 -16.19 21.92 -31.73
C PRO A 459 -17.18 21.24 -30.82
N ASN A 460 -16.92 19.98 -30.53
CA ASN A 460 -17.69 19.20 -29.55
C ASN A 460 -16.70 18.26 -28.84
N LYS A 461 -17.19 17.41 -27.94
CA LYS A 461 -16.33 16.58 -27.13
C LYS A 461 -15.61 15.47 -27.91
N ARG A 462 -16.03 15.18 -29.15
CA ARG A 462 -15.50 14.03 -29.92
C ARG A 462 -14.75 14.42 -31.19
N ALA A 463 -14.99 15.64 -31.68
CA ALA A 463 -14.40 16.08 -32.94
C ALA A 463 -14.47 17.59 -33.08
N THR A 464 -13.71 18.13 -34.00
CA THR A 464 -13.79 19.54 -34.37
C THR A 464 -13.45 19.72 -35.84
N GLY A 465 -13.97 20.76 -36.45
CA GLY A 465 -13.45 21.27 -37.70
C GLY A 465 -12.29 22.21 -37.42
N LEU A 466 -11.19 22.03 -38.16
CA LEU A 466 -10.11 23.00 -38.23
C LEU A 466 -10.32 23.81 -39.53
N TYR A 467 -10.21 25.14 -39.45
CA TYR A 467 -10.31 25.90 -40.67
C TYR A 467 -9.20 26.95 -40.79
N ALA A 468 -8.82 27.22 -41.99
CA ALA A 468 -7.73 28.16 -42.31
C ALA A 468 -8.01 28.91 -43.59
N THR A 469 -7.44 30.10 -43.67
CA THR A 469 -7.39 30.86 -44.95
C THR A 469 -6.16 30.34 -45.71
N SER A 470 -6.41 29.80 -46.90
CA SER A 470 -5.37 29.23 -47.74
C SER A 470 -5.86 29.24 -49.16
N THR A 471 -4.95 29.36 -50.15
CA THR A 471 -5.32 29.38 -51.56
C THR A 471 -5.83 28.01 -51.96
N VAL A 472 -7.16 27.84 -51.90
CA VAL A 472 -7.83 26.58 -52.27
C VAL A 472 -9.02 26.86 -53.13
N THR A 473 -9.37 25.89 -53.99
CA THR A 473 -10.54 25.91 -54.84
C THR A 473 -11.67 25.14 -54.16
N SER A 474 -12.86 25.71 -54.18
CA SER A 474 -14.03 25.06 -53.59
C SER A 474 -14.26 23.68 -54.18
N GLY A 475 -14.49 22.69 -53.35
CA GLY A 475 -14.73 21.31 -53.76
C GLY A 475 -13.49 20.44 -53.89
N HIS A 476 -12.29 21.02 -53.92
CA HIS A 476 -11.05 20.23 -54.06
C HIS A 476 -10.64 19.63 -52.72
N ALA A 477 -10.30 18.34 -52.73
CA ALA A 477 -9.77 17.65 -51.58
C ALA A 477 -8.25 17.84 -51.46
N GLY A 478 -7.69 17.65 -50.27
CA GLY A 478 -6.26 17.73 -50.01
C GLY A 478 -5.85 16.96 -48.79
N LEU A 479 -4.55 16.99 -48.49
CA LEU A 479 -3.98 16.44 -47.27
C LEU A 479 -3.45 17.61 -46.41
N LEU A 480 -3.92 17.71 -45.18
CA LEU A 480 -3.54 18.78 -44.26
C LEU A 480 -2.43 18.30 -43.36
N GLY A 481 -1.36 19.06 -43.22
CA GLY A 481 -0.23 18.68 -42.41
C GLY A 481 0.66 19.86 -42.03
N SER A 482 1.88 19.53 -41.57
CA SER A 482 2.91 20.53 -41.24
C SER A 482 3.92 20.64 -42.37
N SER A 483 4.50 21.84 -42.55
CA SER A 483 5.64 22.11 -43.40
C SER A 483 6.82 22.70 -42.64
N ASN A 484 6.77 22.63 -41.30
CA ASN A 484 7.81 23.20 -40.43
C ASN A 484 7.91 22.35 -39.18
N SER A 485 9.16 22.06 -38.76
CA SER A 485 9.40 21.22 -37.59
C SER A 485 8.93 21.87 -36.28
N GLY A 486 8.74 23.20 -36.25
CA GLY A 486 8.19 23.89 -35.09
C GLY A 486 6.67 23.93 -35.07
N ALA A 487 5.99 23.38 -36.09
CA ALA A 487 4.55 23.41 -36.15
C ALA A 487 3.93 22.49 -35.09
N LYS A 488 2.95 23.00 -34.34
CA LYS A 488 2.24 22.20 -33.38
C LYS A 488 0.80 22.69 -33.26
N VAL A 489 -0.13 21.75 -33.27
CA VAL A 489 -1.55 22.01 -33.08
C VAL A 489 -2.06 21.07 -31.99
N TYR A 490 -2.68 21.61 -30.98
CA TYR A 490 -3.36 20.80 -29.99
C TYR A 490 -4.66 21.46 -29.55
N VAL A 491 -5.54 20.66 -28.99
CA VAL A 491 -6.77 21.14 -28.40
C VAL A 491 -6.70 20.97 -26.89
N THR A 492 -7.27 21.94 -26.18
CA THR A 492 -7.25 21.91 -24.72
C THR A 492 -8.66 22.11 -24.18
N ALA A 493 -9.00 21.31 -23.16
CA ALA A 493 -10.26 21.38 -22.43
C ALA A 493 -9.95 21.41 -20.91
N GLU A 494 -8.84 22.05 -20.53
CA GLU A 494 -8.46 22.25 -19.13
C GLU A 494 -9.49 23.11 -18.42
N ILE A 495 -9.45 23.12 -17.08
CA ILE A 495 -10.37 23.88 -16.23
C ILE A 495 -9.84 25.29 -16.02
#